data_5ce490a91f38acd8726253b9dc4aa7e0
#
_entry.id   5ce490a91f38acd8726253b9dc4aa7e0
#
_cell.length_a   1.000
_cell.length_b   1.000
_cell.length_c   1.000
_cell.angle_alpha   90.00
_cell.angle_beta   90.00
_cell.angle_gamma   90.00
#
_symmetry.space_group_name_H-M   'P 1'
#
loop_
_entity.id
_entity.type
_entity.pdbx_description
1 polymer ?
#
loop_
_entity_poly.entity_id
_entity_poly.type
_entity_poly.pdbx_seq_one_letter_code
_entity_poly.pdbx_strand_id
1 'polypeptide(L)'
;KILFNGVRYEIALPDGFYTIRPLTVTECCRLQTLPDNYCWMAKKSHAYRGLGNGWTAEVIIHILSHALAGIPKNEEIVVLSMYDGIGTGRYYFEKLGYKNIRYFAYEIEKSAMEIASTNFPDIVQCGDAFSVRESGWGLPL
;
A
#
# COMPACT_ATOMS: atom_id res chain seq x y z
N LYS A 1 22.03 18.08 19.76
CA LYS A 1 21.71 18.81 18.48
C LYS A 1 22.31 18.05 17.32
N ILE A 2 21.49 17.71 16.34
CA ILE A 2 21.91 17.00 15.13
C ILE A 2 21.83 17.97 13.95
N LEU A 3 22.88 18.02 13.13
CA LEU A 3 22.91 18.74 11.87
C LEU A 3 22.68 17.74 10.72
N PHE A 4 21.57 17.88 10.01
CA PHE A 4 21.26 17.03 8.86
C PHE A 4 20.85 17.91 7.67
N ASN A 5 21.52 17.74 6.54
CA ASN A 5 21.34 18.57 5.32
C ASN A 5 21.35 20.09 5.59
N GLY A 6 22.24 20.56 6.46
CA GLY A 6 22.34 21.98 6.82
C GLY A 6 21.30 22.48 7.81
N VAL A 7 20.33 21.67 8.20
CA VAL A 7 19.29 22.00 9.17
C VAL A 7 19.65 21.44 10.54
N ARG A 8 19.56 22.30 11.57
CA ARG A 8 19.82 21.90 12.96
C ARG A 8 18.53 21.42 13.63
N TYR A 9 18.55 20.19 14.13
CA TYR A 9 17.47 19.59 14.90
C TYR A 9 17.86 19.51 16.37
N GLU A 10 16.97 19.89 17.26
CA GLU A 10 17.11 19.67 18.69
C GLU A 10 16.38 18.39 19.06
N ILE A 11 17.13 17.37 19.48
CA ILE A 11 16.61 16.07 19.91
C ILE A 11 17.03 15.87 21.35
N ALA A 12 16.07 15.61 22.21
CA ALA A 12 16.32 15.21 23.60
C ALA A 12 16.64 13.72 23.61
N LEU A 13 17.92 13.39 23.55
CA LEU A 13 18.42 12.02 23.66
C LEU A 13 19.28 11.91 24.93
N PRO A 14 19.32 10.75 25.60
CA PRO A 14 20.29 10.48 26.65
C PRO A 14 21.72 10.64 26.16
N ASP A 15 22.68 10.89 27.04
CA ASP A 15 24.07 10.97 26.67
C ASP A 15 24.54 9.64 26.06
N GLY A 16 25.23 9.69 24.90
CA GLY A 16 25.69 8.51 24.19
C GLY A 16 26.19 8.80 22.78
N PHE A 17 26.65 7.74 22.10
CA PHE A 17 27.03 7.78 20.69
C PHE A 17 25.85 7.38 19.82
N TYR A 18 25.51 8.18 18.84
CA TYR A 18 24.39 7.98 17.93
C TYR A 18 24.82 7.96 16.48
N THR A 19 24.23 7.04 15.72
CA THR A 19 24.39 6.99 14.27
C THR A 19 23.08 7.37 13.59
N ILE A 20 23.16 8.31 12.64
CA ILE A 20 22.02 8.69 11.79
C ILE A 20 22.10 7.79 10.54
N ARG A 21 20.99 7.11 10.26
CA ARG A 21 20.84 6.31 9.04
C ARG A 21 19.42 6.43 8.47
N PRO A 22 19.23 6.19 7.17
CA PRO A 22 17.89 6.01 6.61
C PRO A 22 17.20 4.78 7.23
N LEU A 23 15.88 4.82 7.30
CA LEU A 23 15.08 3.63 7.64
C LEU A 23 15.30 2.53 6.60
N THR A 24 15.31 1.29 7.03
CA THR A 24 15.29 0.15 6.11
C THR A 24 13.89 -0.02 5.50
N VAL A 25 13.79 -0.75 4.37
CA VAL A 25 12.49 -1.08 3.76
C VAL A 25 11.57 -1.80 4.75
N THR A 26 12.11 -2.74 5.53
CA THR A 26 11.38 -3.45 6.58
C THR A 26 10.82 -2.50 7.65
N GLU A 27 11.62 -1.55 8.11
CA GLU A 27 11.14 -0.54 9.06
C GLU A 27 10.04 0.33 8.45
N CYS A 28 10.13 0.68 7.16
CA CYS A 28 9.07 1.40 6.46
C CYS A 28 7.80 0.55 6.32
N CYS A 29 7.91 -0.76 6.04
CA CYS A 29 6.76 -1.67 6.04
C CYS A 29 6.08 -1.67 7.42
N ARG A 30 6.85 -1.80 8.51
CA ARG A 30 6.33 -1.76 9.88
C ARG A 30 5.64 -0.45 10.24
N LEU A 31 6.20 0.69 9.82
CA LEU A 31 5.57 2.00 10.01
C LEU A 31 4.24 2.13 9.25
N GLN A 32 4.13 1.47 8.10
CA GLN A 32 2.88 1.37 7.33
C GLN A 32 1.97 0.24 7.82
N THR A 33 2.36 -0.47 8.89
CA THR A 33 1.65 -1.63 9.44
C THR A 33 1.43 -2.75 8.42
N LEU A 34 2.38 -2.91 7.51
CA LEU A 34 2.45 -3.98 6.51
C LEU A 34 3.42 -5.08 6.97
N PRO A 35 3.31 -6.30 6.42
CA PRO A 35 4.26 -7.37 6.67
C PRO A 35 5.70 -6.98 6.34
N ASP A 36 6.67 -7.47 7.10
CA ASP A 36 8.10 -7.17 6.93
C ASP A 36 8.63 -7.42 5.51
N ASN A 37 8.07 -8.42 4.85
CA ASN A 37 8.46 -8.85 3.51
C ASN A 37 7.57 -8.30 2.39
N TYR A 38 6.70 -7.33 2.65
CA TYR A 38 5.73 -6.84 1.66
C TYR A 38 6.39 -6.36 0.36
N CYS A 39 7.57 -5.76 0.45
CA CYS A 39 8.33 -5.25 -0.69
C CYS A 39 9.63 -6.02 -0.95
N TRP A 40 9.73 -7.30 -0.55
CA TRP A 40 11.00 -8.06 -0.57
C TRP A 40 11.63 -8.23 -1.96
N MET A 41 10.81 -8.32 -3.02
CA MET A 41 11.27 -8.46 -4.42
C MET A 41 11.66 -7.13 -5.06
N ALA A 42 11.25 -6.01 -4.49
CA ALA A 42 11.40 -4.71 -5.12
C ALA A 42 12.80 -4.12 -4.92
N LYS A 43 13.28 -3.37 -5.91
CA LYS A 43 14.42 -2.48 -5.70
C LYS A 43 14.11 -1.50 -4.58
N LYS A 44 15.10 -1.18 -3.73
CA LYS A 44 14.92 -0.27 -2.58
C LYS A 44 14.21 1.04 -2.93
N SER A 45 14.59 1.67 -4.04
CA SER A 45 13.99 2.94 -4.48
C SER A 45 12.50 2.79 -4.81
N HIS A 46 12.11 1.68 -5.42
CA HIS A 46 10.71 1.38 -5.75
C HIS A 46 9.90 1.07 -4.47
N ALA A 47 10.48 0.28 -3.55
CA ALA A 47 9.89 0.00 -2.26
C ALA A 47 9.65 1.28 -1.45
N TYR A 48 10.65 2.16 -1.33
CA TYR A 48 10.47 3.44 -0.63
C TYR A 48 9.41 4.32 -1.26
N ARG A 49 9.35 4.39 -2.60
CA ARG A 49 8.32 5.15 -3.30
C ARG A 49 6.92 4.59 -3.03
N GLY A 50 6.75 3.27 -3.19
CA GLY A 50 5.47 2.60 -2.97
C GLY A 50 4.97 2.75 -1.53
N LEU A 51 5.86 2.52 -0.55
CA LEU A 51 5.54 2.68 0.88
C LEU A 51 5.28 4.13 1.25
N GLY A 52 6.04 5.08 0.67
CA GLY A 52 5.88 6.51 0.96
C GLY A 52 4.60 7.11 0.39
N ASN A 53 4.08 6.56 -0.69
CA ASN A 53 2.80 6.96 -1.28
C ASN A 53 1.60 6.22 -0.65
N GLY A 54 1.87 5.15 0.09
CA GLY A 54 0.84 4.33 0.74
C GLY A 54 0.29 4.95 2.02
N TRP A 55 -0.83 4.44 2.46
CA TRP A 55 -1.45 4.79 3.73
C TRP A 55 -1.17 3.70 4.76
N THR A 56 -1.16 4.07 6.03
CA THR A 56 -0.99 3.11 7.13
C THR A 56 -2.13 2.09 7.12
N ALA A 57 -1.79 0.81 6.95
CA ALA A 57 -2.77 -0.23 6.65
C ALA A 57 -3.82 -0.41 7.74
N GLU A 58 -3.40 -0.47 9.01
CA GLU A 58 -4.34 -0.65 10.13
C GLU A 58 -5.37 0.50 10.24
N VAL A 59 -5.00 1.74 9.86
CA VAL A 59 -5.93 2.87 9.85
C VAL A 59 -7.01 2.66 8.79
N ILE A 60 -6.62 2.24 7.59
CA ILE A 60 -7.57 2.01 6.50
C ILE A 60 -8.45 0.78 6.79
N ILE A 61 -7.87 -0.28 7.34
CA ILE A 61 -8.62 -1.47 7.78
C ILE A 61 -9.67 -1.07 8.82
N HIS A 62 -9.30 -0.23 9.79
CA HIS A 62 -10.26 0.28 10.79
C HIS A 62 -11.42 1.04 10.12
N ILE A 63 -11.13 1.98 9.23
CA ILE A 63 -12.16 2.76 8.52
C ILE A 63 -13.06 1.81 7.71
N LEU A 64 -12.49 0.91 6.93
CA LEU A 64 -13.23 -0.03 6.10
C LEU A 64 -14.04 -1.02 6.93
N SER A 65 -13.57 -1.41 8.12
CA SER A 65 -14.33 -2.29 9.02
C SER A 65 -15.68 -1.71 9.42
N HIS A 66 -15.75 -0.40 9.58
CA HIS A 66 -16.99 0.32 9.87
C HIS A 66 -17.83 0.54 8.60
N ALA A 67 -17.19 0.97 7.52
CA ALA A 67 -17.89 1.25 6.26
C ALA A 67 -18.55 -0.01 5.66
N LEU A 68 -17.94 -1.18 5.87
CA LEU A 68 -18.38 -2.46 5.33
C LEU A 68 -19.04 -3.37 6.38
N ALA A 69 -19.41 -2.84 7.55
CA ALA A 69 -19.97 -3.63 8.66
C ALA A 69 -21.25 -4.41 8.28
N GLY A 70 -22.03 -3.90 7.32
CA GLY A 70 -23.25 -4.55 6.84
C GLY A 70 -23.06 -5.58 5.74
N ILE A 71 -21.83 -5.78 5.24
CA ILE A 71 -21.55 -6.70 4.13
C ILE A 71 -21.03 -8.02 4.69
N PRO A 72 -21.73 -9.15 4.45
CA PRO A 72 -21.28 -10.47 4.90
C PRO A 72 -19.94 -10.86 4.27
N LYS A 73 -19.06 -11.49 5.07
CA LYS A 73 -17.68 -11.83 4.64
C LYS A 73 -17.60 -12.98 3.62
N ASN A 74 -18.67 -13.72 3.45
CA ASN A 74 -18.80 -14.83 2.50
C ASN A 74 -19.41 -14.40 1.16
N GLU A 75 -19.94 -13.19 1.06
CA GLU A 75 -20.41 -12.66 -0.21
C GLU A 75 -19.26 -12.26 -1.13
N GLU A 76 -19.51 -12.32 -2.43
CA GLU A 76 -18.59 -11.78 -3.42
C GLU A 76 -18.58 -10.25 -3.33
N ILE A 77 -17.37 -9.69 -3.27
CA ILE A 77 -17.19 -8.24 -3.38
C ILE A 77 -16.37 -7.91 -4.63
N VAL A 78 -16.82 -6.90 -5.35
CA VAL A 78 -16.09 -6.35 -6.50
C VAL A 78 -15.46 -5.03 -6.06
N VAL A 79 -14.14 -4.97 -6.12
CA VAL A 79 -13.37 -3.80 -5.73
C VAL A 79 -12.76 -3.15 -6.97
N LEU A 80 -13.02 -1.86 -7.12
CA LEU A 80 -12.39 -1.02 -8.11
C LEU A 80 -11.41 -0.08 -7.41
N SER A 81 -10.12 -0.36 -7.54
CA SER A 81 -9.06 0.43 -6.92
C SER A 81 -8.46 1.40 -7.93
N MET A 82 -8.68 2.69 -7.70
CA MET A 82 -8.12 3.75 -8.53
C MET A 82 -6.79 4.21 -7.93
N TYR A 83 -5.73 4.26 -8.75
CA TYR A 83 -4.37 4.58 -8.32
C TYR A 83 -3.86 3.61 -7.24
N ASP A 84 -3.97 2.31 -7.54
CA ASP A 84 -3.81 1.20 -6.59
C ASP A 84 -2.44 1.16 -5.88
N GLY A 85 -1.41 1.65 -6.54
CA GLY A 85 -0.06 1.61 -6.00
C GLY A 85 0.47 0.18 -5.88
N ILE A 86 0.94 -0.17 -4.70
CA ILE A 86 1.58 -1.47 -4.42
C ILE A 86 0.59 -2.57 -3.97
N GLY A 87 -0.72 -2.42 -4.23
CA GLY A 87 -1.72 -3.44 -3.95
C GLY A 87 -2.19 -3.48 -2.49
N THR A 88 -1.96 -2.43 -1.71
CA THR A 88 -2.34 -2.42 -0.30
C THR A 88 -3.85 -2.48 -0.09
N GLY A 89 -4.64 -1.98 -1.05
CA GLY A 89 -6.09 -2.12 -1.02
C GLY A 89 -6.53 -3.58 -0.95
N ARG A 90 -5.96 -4.46 -1.78
CA ARG A 90 -6.25 -5.91 -1.77
C ARG A 90 -5.90 -6.54 -0.41
N TYR A 91 -4.78 -6.12 0.20
CA TYR A 91 -4.38 -6.55 1.54
C TYR A 91 -5.41 -6.17 2.61
N TYR A 92 -6.01 -4.98 2.54
CA TYR A 92 -7.01 -4.53 3.52
C TYR A 92 -8.24 -5.44 3.52
N PHE A 93 -8.76 -5.80 2.35
CA PHE A 93 -9.92 -6.68 2.23
C PHE A 93 -9.63 -8.10 2.75
N GLU A 94 -8.42 -8.61 2.51
CA GLU A 94 -7.99 -9.89 3.07
C GLU A 94 -7.96 -9.86 4.60
N LYS A 95 -7.37 -8.80 5.18
CA LYS A 95 -7.30 -8.60 6.64
C LYS A 95 -8.68 -8.44 7.27
N LEU A 96 -9.63 -7.86 6.55
CA LEU A 96 -11.03 -7.78 6.97
C LEU A 96 -11.77 -9.13 6.91
N GLY A 97 -11.16 -10.16 6.36
CA GLY A 97 -11.70 -11.51 6.30
C GLY A 97 -12.61 -11.79 5.11
N TYR A 98 -12.64 -10.92 4.10
CA TYR A 98 -13.32 -11.21 2.84
C TYR A 98 -12.55 -12.29 2.08
N LYS A 99 -13.26 -13.32 1.61
CA LYS A 99 -12.65 -14.48 0.91
C LYS A 99 -12.90 -14.46 -0.59
N ASN A 100 -14.01 -13.88 -1.00
CA ASN A 100 -14.44 -13.87 -2.39
C ASN A 100 -14.32 -12.45 -2.95
N ILE A 101 -13.11 -12.11 -3.43
CA ILE A 101 -12.76 -10.76 -3.85
C ILE A 101 -12.41 -10.77 -5.33
N ARG A 102 -13.15 -9.99 -6.12
CA ARG A 102 -12.75 -9.62 -7.48
C ARG A 102 -12.15 -8.23 -7.43
N TYR A 103 -10.84 -8.13 -7.68
CA TYR A 103 -10.10 -6.89 -7.49
C TYR A 103 -9.54 -6.37 -8.81
N PHE A 104 -9.99 -5.19 -9.20
CA PHE A 104 -9.56 -4.49 -10.41
C PHE A 104 -8.74 -3.26 -10.02
N ALA A 105 -7.47 -3.24 -10.42
CA ALA A 105 -6.53 -2.20 -10.05
C ALA A 105 -6.20 -1.31 -11.26
N TYR A 106 -6.34 -0.02 -11.11
CA TYR A 106 -5.85 0.97 -12.07
C TYR A 106 -4.55 1.57 -11.54
N GLU A 107 -3.46 1.21 -12.17
CA GLU A 107 -2.11 1.67 -11.86
C GLU A 107 -1.28 1.68 -13.16
N ILE A 108 -0.38 2.66 -13.30
CA ILE A 108 0.51 2.79 -14.48
C ILE A 108 1.98 2.60 -14.15
N GLU A 109 2.34 2.73 -12.87
CA GLU A 109 3.73 2.56 -12.43
C GLU A 109 4.09 1.07 -12.35
N LYS A 110 4.89 0.61 -13.32
CA LYS A 110 5.25 -0.82 -13.46
C LYS A 110 5.83 -1.43 -12.19
N SER A 111 6.66 -0.69 -11.48
CA SER A 111 7.28 -1.19 -10.25
C SER A 111 6.28 -1.36 -9.11
N ALA A 112 5.23 -0.55 -9.07
CA ALA A 112 4.13 -0.71 -8.11
C ALA A 112 3.27 -1.93 -8.48
N MET A 113 2.92 -2.08 -9.76
CA MET A 113 2.19 -3.24 -10.27
C MET A 113 2.93 -4.57 -10.02
N GLU A 114 4.26 -4.59 -10.16
CA GLU A 114 5.08 -5.78 -9.84
C GLU A 114 4.97 -6.17 -8.37
N ILE A 115 5.04 -5.19 -7.45
CA ILE A 115 4.88 -5.45 -6.01
C ILE A 115 3.47 -5.96 -5.73
N ALA A 116 2.45 -5.31 -6.29
CA ALA A 116 1.05 -5.71 -6.12
C ALA A 116 0.80 -7.14 -6.60
N SER A 117 1.19 -7.46 -7.83
CA SER A 117 0.99 -8.80 -8.43
C SER A 117 1.82 -9.90 -7.78
N THR A 118 2.98 -9.55 -7.19
CA THR A 118 3.79 -10.51 -6.43
C THR A 118 3.10 -10.91 -5.11
N ASN A 119 2.49 -9.95 -4.43
CA ASN A 119 1.76 -10.21 -3.18
C ASN A 119 0.37 -10.84 -3.45
N PHE A 120 -0.31 -10.38 -4.52
CA PHE A 120 -1.67 -10.76 -4.86
C PHE A 120 -1.80 -11.04 -6.36
N PRO A 121 -1.52 -12.28 -6.80
CA PRO A 121 -1.61 -12.66 -8.21
C PRO A 121 -3.03 -12.60 -8.79
N ASP A 122 -4.04 -12.49 -7.93
CA ASP A 122 -5.46 -12.36 -8.30
C ASP A 122 -5.90 -10.93 -8.65
N ILE A 123 -5.02 -9.95 -8.49
CA ILE A 123 -5.29 -8.57 -8.93
C ILE A 123 -5.33 -8.49 -10.45
N VAL A 124 -6.45 -8.02 -10.98
CA VAL A 124 -6.59 -7.71 -12.40
C VAL A 124 -6.07 -6.29 -12.67
N GLN A 125 -4.95 -6.18 -13.38
CA GLN A 125 -4.36 -4.90 -13.73
C GLN A 125 -5.08 -4.27 -14.92
N CYS A 126 -5.71 -3.12 -14.73
CA CYS A 126 -6.56 -2.43 -15.71
C CYS A 126 -5.86 -1.22 -16.39
N GLY A 127 -4.65 -0.88 -15.96
CA GLY A 127 -3.85 0.19 -16.58
C GLY A 127 -4.24 1.59 -16.13
N ASP A 128 -4.41 2.51 -17.10
CA ASP A 128 -4.63 3.92 -16.80
C ASP A 128 -6.08 4.21 -16.38
N ALA A 129 -6.25 4.78 -15.18
CA ALA A 129 -7.53 5.19 -14.65
C ALA A 129 -8.23 6.28 -15.50
N PHE A 130 -7.47 7.10 -16.24
CA PHE A 130 -8.04 8.14 -17.09
C PHE A 130 -8.68 7.56 -18.35
N SER A 131 -8.19 6.42 -18.87
CA SER A 131 -8.76 5.79 -20.06
C SER A 131 -10.19 5.30 -19.83
N VAL A 132 -10.56 5.01 -18.59
CA VAL A 132 -11.92 4.57 -18.22
C VAL A 132 -12.93 5.73 -18.29
N ARG A 133 -12.49 6.97 -18.04
CA ARG A 133 -13.38 8.16 -18.14
C ARG A 133 -13.87 8.40 -19.58
N GLU A 134 -13.04 8.07 -20.57
CA GLU A 134 -13.36 8.27 -21.99
C GLU A 134 -14.26 7.19 -22.56
N SER A 135 -14.15 5.96 -22.06
CA SER A 135 -14.92 4.79 -22.57
C SER A 135 -16.19 4.47 -21.76
N GLY A 136 -16.47 5.24 -20.72
CA GLY A 136 -17.52 4.90 -19.75
C GLY A 136 -17.08 3.79 -18.78
N TRP A 137 -17.65 3.77 -17.59
CA TRP A 137 -17.31 2.83 -16.51
C TRP A 137 -17.79 1.39 -16.80
N GLY A 138 -17.48 0.87 -18.00
CA GLY A 138 -17.70 -0.54 -18.33
C GLY A 138 -16.76 -1.40 -17.53
N LEU A 139 -17.20 -1.89 -16.36
CA LEU A 139 -16.50 -2.96 -15.65
C LEU A 139 -16.49 -4.18 -16.59
N PRO A 140 -15.36 -4.88 -16.73
CA PRO A 140 -15.36 -6.22 -17.28
C PRO A 140 -16.04 -7.14 -16.25
N LEU A 141 -17.36 -7.21 -16.32
CA LEU A 141 -18.20 -8.08 -15.48
C LEU A 141 -18.09 -9.53 -15.96
#